data_53684c3e2f9fb76040e48bf2a854fc47
#
_entry.id   53684c3e2f9fb76040e48bf2a854fc47
#
_cell.length_a   1.000
_cell.length_b   1.000
_cell.length_c   1.000
_cell.angle_alpha   90.00
_cell.angle_beta   90.00
_cell.angle_gamma   90.00
#
_symmetry.space_group_name_H-M   'P 1'
#
loop_
_entity.id
_entity.type
_entity.pdbx_description
1 polymer ?
#
loop_
_entity_poly.entity_id
_entity_poly.type
_entity_poly.pdbx_seq_one_letter_code
_entity_poly.pdbx_strand_id
1 'polypeptide(L)' 'MITKDMTIQSILQQDENLAGILVASGMHCLGCAMAHSENLEQACAVHGIDVDALVADLNKALM' A
#
# COMPACT_ATOMS: atom_id res chain seq x y z
N MET A 1 6.86 -6.03 -9.04
CA MET A 1 7.46 -4.96 -8.25
C MET A 1 6.41 -3.90 -7.90
N ILE A 2 6.41 -3.45 -6.68
CA ILE A 2 5.44 -2.43 -6.24
C ILE A 2 6.00 -1.04 -6.52
N THR A 3 5.15 -0.16 -7.02
CA THR A 3 5.48 1.25 -7.21
C THR A 3 4.44 2.12 -6.53
N LYS A 4 4.79 3.36 -6.26
CA LYS A 4 3.89 4.29 -5.57
C LYS A 4 2.68 4.68 -6.43
N ASP A 5 2.76 4.47 -7.74
CA ASP A 5 1.67 4.79 -8.66
C ASP A 5 0.57 3.73 -8.67
N MET A 6 0.84 2.56 -8.10
CA MET A 6 -0.12 1.47 -8.07
C MET A 6 -1.21 1.73 -7.05
N THR A 7 -2.43 1.30 -7.38
CA THR A 7 -3.53 1.36 -6.41
C THR A 7 -3.36 0.28 -5.34
N ILE A 8 -3.98 0.48 -4.18
CA ILE A 8 -3.96 -0.53 -3.13
C ILE A 8 -4.52 -1.85 -3.66
N GLN A 9 -5.58 -1.78 -4.45
CA GLN A 9 -6.19 -2.98 -5.02
C GLN A 9 -5.19 -3.74 -5.90
N SER A 10 -4.44 -3.04 -6.76
CA SER A 10 -3.43 -3.68 -7.60
C SER A 10 -2.33 -4.34 -6.78
N ILE A 11 -1.92 -3.69 -5.70
CA ILE A 11 -0.89 -4.24 -4.81
C ILE A 11 -1.37 -5.54 -4.18
N LEU A 12 -2.59 -5.56 -3.66
CA LEU A 12 -3.16 -6.75 -3.03
C LEU A 12 -3.43 -7.87 -4.01
N GLN A 13 -3.68 -7.54 -5.27
CA GLN A 13 -3.85 -8.55 -6.30
C GLN A 13 -2.54 -9.27 -6.63
N GLN A 14 -1.42 -8.60 -6.45
CA GLN A 14 -0.12 -9.25 -6.65
C GLN A 14 0.19 -10.22 -5.52
N ASP A 15 -0.11 -9.83 -4.28
CA ASP A 15 0.11 -10.68 -3.11
C ASP A 15 -0.75 -10.16 -1.97
N GLU A 16 -1.76 -10.92 -1.59
CA GLU A 16 -2.69 -10.52 -0.52
C GLU A 16 -2.00 -10.41 0.84
N ASN A 17 -0.85 -11.06 1.01
CA ASN A 17 -0.09 -10.96 2.26
C ASN A 17 0.45 -9.55 2.51
N LEU A 18 0.52 -8.73 1.46
CA LEU A 18 0.95 -7.35 1.60
C LEU A 18 -0.03 -6.50 2.41
N ALA A 19 -1.28 -6.98 2.56
CA ALA A 19 -2.26 -6.29 3.40
C ALA A 19 -1.77 -6.12 4.83
N GLY A 20 -1.10 -7.14 5.38
CA GLY A 20 -0.55 -7.06 6.73
C GLY A 20 0.49 -5.95 6.87
N ILE A 21 1.31 -5.77 5.85
CA ILE A 21 2.33 -4.71 5.86
C ILE A 21 1.67 -3.34 5.79
N LEU A 22 0.66 -3.19 4.94
CA LEU A 22 -0.06 -1.94 4.82
C LEU A 22 -0.75 -1.55 6.13
N VAL A 23 -1.38 -2.52 6.79
CA VAL A 23 -2.03 -2.28 8.09
C VAL A 23 -1.00 -1.90 9.14
N ALA A 24 0.13 -2.60 9.18
CA ALA A 24 1.19 -2.33 10.14
C ALA A 24 1.81 -0.95 9.95
N SER A 25 1.79 -0.41 8.74
CA SER A 25 2.34 0.91 8.46
C SER A 25 1.38 2.04 8.84
N GLY A 26 0.13 1.72 9.21
CA GLY A 26 -0.84 2.71 9.63
C GLY A 26 -2.08 2.80 8.77
N MET A 27 -2.19 2.01 7.72
CA MET A 27 -3.37 2.02 6.84
C MET A 27 -4.41 1.04 7.36
N HIS A 28 -5.14 1.46 8.39
CA HIS A 28 -6.11 0.57 9.04
C HIS A 28 -7.40 0.39 8.25
N CYS A 29 -7.68 1.26 7.29
CA CYS A 29 -8.93 1.24 6.54
C CYS A 29 -8.70 0.77 5.11
N LEU A 30 -8.15 -0.43 4.93
CA LEU A 30 -7.88 -0.95 3.60
C LEU A 30 -9.14 -1.07 2.76
N GLY A 31 -10.27 -1.40 3.39
CA GLY A 31 -11.52 -1.49 2.67
C GLY A 31 -11.93 -0.16 2.03
N CYS A 32 -11.75 0.93 2.76
CA CYS A 32 -12.05 2.26 2.23
C CYS A 32 -11.05 2.66 1.15
N ALA A 33 -9.76 2.38 1.37
CA ALA A 33 -8.74 2.70 0.39
C ALA A 33 -8.94 1.94 -0.91
N MET A 34 -9.41 0.71 -0.83
CA MET A 34 -9.70 -0.11 -2.01
C MET A 34 -10.91 0.39 -2.78
N ALA A 35 -11.87 0.98 -2.08
CA ALA A 35 -13.08 1.52 -2.71
C ALA A 35 -12.79 2.80 -3.49
N HIS A 36 -11.70 3.49 -3.16
CA HIS A 36 -11.27 4.69 -3.83
C HIS A 36 -10.12 4.36 -4.77
N SER A 37 -10.14 4.83 -5.97
CA SER A 37 -9.09 4.54 -6.95
C SER A 37 -7.80 5.30 -6.68
N GLU A 38 -7.48 5.51 -5.41
CA GLU A 38 -6.26 6.20 -5.02
C GLU A 38 -5.05 5.28 -5.17
N ASN A 39 -3.94 5.87 -5.60
CA ASN A 39 -2.69 5.13 -5.63
C ASN A 39 -2.03 5.14 -4.25
N LEU A 40 -0.95 4.39 -4.12
CA LEU A 40 -0.26 4.25 -2.84
C LEU A 40 0.27 5.60 -2.34
N GLU A 41 0.78 6.43 -3.23
CA GLU A 41 1.31 7.74 -2.86
C GLU A 41 0.22 8.62 -2.24
N GLN A 42 -0.96 8.64 -2.84
CA GLN A 42 -2.08 9.42 -2.33
C GLN A 42 -2.56 8.91 -0.98
N ALA A 43 -2.64 7.60 -0.82
CA ALA A 43 -3.05 6.99 0.43
C ALA A 43 -2.04 7.30 1.55
N CYS A 44 -0.76 7.22 1.24
CA CYS A 44 0.28 7.54 2.22
C CYS A 44 0.25 9.00 2.63
N ALA A 45 -0.04 9.90 1.70
CA ALA A 45 -0.13 11.33 2.00
C ALA A 45 -1.27 11.61 2.98
N VAL A 46 -2.40 10.95 2.82
CA VAL A 46 -3.54 11.10 3.73
C VAL A 46 -3.22 10.61 5.14
N HIS A 47 -2.47 9.52 5.24
CA HIS A 47 -2.14 8.91 6.52
C HIS A 47 -0.82 9.40 7.12
N GLY A 48 -0.11 10.27 6.43
CA GLY A 48 1.17 10.76 6.91
C GLY A 48 2.27 9.71 6.90
N ILE A 49 2.22 8.78 5.95
CA ILE A 49 3.16 7.68 5.82
C ILE A 49 4.19 8.02 4.75
N ASP A 50 5.45 7.65 5.01
CA ASP A 50 6.51 7.78 4.01
C ASP A 50 6.33 6.71 2.93
N VAL A 51 5.87 7.13 1.75
CA VAL A 51 5.58 6.18 0.68
C VAL A 51 6.83 5.45 0.18
N ASP A 52 7.97 6.13 0.14
CA ASP A 52 9.20 5.49 -0.33
C ASP A 52 9.63 4.36 0.59
N ALA A 53 9.53 4.58 1.90
CA ALA A 53 9.85 3.55 2.88
C ALA A 53 8.85 2.38 2.77
N LEU A 54 7.58 2.68 2.59
CA LEU A 54 6.55 1.66 2.47
C LEU A 54 6.74 0.83 1.20
N VAL A 55 7.04 1.48 0.08
CA VAL A 55 7.31 0.78 -1.18
C VAL A 55 8.50 -0.16 -1.02
N ALA A 56 9.55 0.28 -0.35
CA ALA A 56 10.71 -0.57 -0.08
C ALA A 56 10.32 -1.80 0.73
N ASP A 57 9.50 -1.62 1.76
CA ASP A 57 9.04 -2.74 2.60
C ASP A 57 8.18 -3.72 1.80
N LEU A 58 7.30 -3.21 0.97
CA LEU A 58 6.44 -4.06 0.15
C LEU A 58 7.25 -4.88 -0.86
N ASN A 59 8.21 -4.26 -1.51
CA ASN A 59 9.07 -4.97 -2.46
C ASN A 59 9.95 -6.00 -1.77
N LYS A 60 10.41 -5.69 -0.56
CA LYS A 60 11.20 -6.61 0.21
C LYS A 60 10.40 -7.86 0.57
N ALA A 61 9.12 -7.71 0.86
CA ALA A 61 8.24 -8.82 1.15
C ALA A 61 7.95 -9.68 -0.07
N LEU A 62 8.03 -9.11 -1.27
CA LEU A 62 7.80 -9.84 -2.51
C LEU A 62 9.01 -10.68 -2.93
N MET A 63 10.17 -10.42 -2.41
CA MET A 63 11.37 -11.19 -2.74
C MET A 63 11.46 -12.51 -1.94
#